data_2eab8c6290575927f76ed3f2175101f2
#
_entry.id   2eab8c6290575927f76ed3f2175101f2
#
_cell.length_a   1.000
_cell.length_b   1.000
_cell.length_c   1.000
_cell.angle_alpha   90.00
_cell.angle_beta   90.00
_cell.angle_gamma   90.00
#
_symmetry.space_group_name_H-M   'P 1'
#
loop_
_entity.id
_entity.type
_entity.pdbx_description
1 polymer ?
#
loop_
_entity_poly.entity_id
_entity_poly.type
_entity_poly.pdbx_seq_one_letter_code
_entity_poly.pdbx_strand_id
1 'polypeptide(L)'
;MKDIPSDSEKSILELHDLPGGAKAFLLIARFCYGVKMELTPSNVVPLRCAAEFLQMSEDYGEGNLMIQTENFLNHIFGQWTDTLKALKTCEDVLPLAEELHITSRCIHSLVLKAADPTLAILPLSGPSSVQSPDNSEMWNGISMSLTSKETGEDWWFDDVSSLSLPLYKRFMQGAIARHMKPRRVSGSLVYYAKKHIPSLSSFQNGNSSKSNLSEADQRNLIEEIVELLPNEKGVTQTKFLLRSLRTAMALYASSCCCASLEKRIGFQLDEADLEDLLIPNIGYSMETIHDIDCVQRMLDHFMIVDNDDADSTSNNDIVEEERRIVGNCQRATPMTKVADLMDSYLAEVAPDVNLKFPKFQSLAAVIPDCARTLDDGIYRAIDIYLKSHAWMTESEKEQICRLMNCQKLSLEASTHAAQNERLPLRVVVQVLFFEQLKLRTSVAGWFFASDTLENSTTLSGNLALLRNDGNTTHNNPVVAFDHMKDRVSELEKECLSMKQDLEKMMKSKGSWNMLLKKLGCRLIPKPSNPKASKPCRKSKIAPDAVTELEENVVAVS
;
A
#
# COMPACT_ATOMS: atom_id res chain seq x y z
N MET A 1 54.76 10.53 -24.74
CA MET A 1 56.12 10.63 -24.17
C MET A 1 57.16 11.01 -25.22
N LYS A 2 56.84 11.86 -26.20
CA LYS A 2 57.74 12.19 -27.31
C LYS A 2 58.58 13.46 -27.11
N ASP A 3 58.38 14.22 -26.02
CA ASP A 3 59.03 15.51 -25.83
C ASP A 3 59.68 15.67 -24.43
N ILE A 4 60.57 14.71 -24.07
CA ILE A 4 61.45 14.91 -22.91
C ILE A 4 62.84 15.26 -23.41
N PRO A 5 63.34 16.48 -23.17
CA PRO A 5 64.71 16.84 -23.51
C PRO A 5 65.68 16.02 -22.69
N SER A 6 66.72 15.49 -23.35
CA SER A 6 67.77 14.70 -22.74
C SER A 6 68.78 15.58 -21.99
N ASP A 7 68.36 16.21 -20.88
CA ASP A 7 69.28 16.87 -19.97
C ASP A 7 69.02 16.42 -18.53
N SER A 8 70.08 16.05 -17.85
CA SER A 8 70.18 15.27 -16.65
C SER A 8 69.73 15.95 -15.34
N GLU A 9 68.52 16.48 -15.32
CA GLU A 9 67.81 16.80 -14.10
C GLU A 9 66.65 15.84 -13.94
N LYS A 10 66.48 15.27 -12.75
CA LYS A 10 65.33 14.39 -12.42
C LYS A 10 64.02 15.18 -12.63
N SER A 11 63.52 15.16 -13.86
CA SER A 11 62.22 15.75 -14.15
C SER A 11 61.13 14.91 -13.46
N ILE A 12 60.48 15.50 -12.48
CA ILE A 12 59.29 14.92 -11.85
C ILE A 12 58.12 15.21 -12.78
N LEU A 13 57.55 14.19 -13.38
CA LEU A 13 56.31 14.30 -14.15
C LEU A 13 55.11 14.02 -13.22
N GLU A 14 54.32 15.03 -12.97
CA GLU A 14 53.05 14.86 -12.26
C GLU A 14 51.97 14.45 -13.25
N LEU A 15 51.37 13.30 -13.03
CA LEU A 15 50.22 12.83 -13.78
C LEU A 15 48.95 13.14 -12.99
N HIS A 16 48.23 14.17 -13.43
CA HIS A 16 46.94 14.51 -12.87
C HIS A 16 45.84 13.71 -13.59
N ASP A 17 44.77 13.33 -12.84
CA ASP A 17 43.54 12.72 -13.38
C ASP A 17 43.70 11.37 -14.12
N LEU A 18 44.77 10.61 -13.80
CA LEU A 18 44.92 9.26 -14.36
C LEU A 18 43.79 8.35 -13.88
N PRO A 19 43.02 7.74 -14.80
CA PRO A 19 41.95 6.81 -14.42
C PRO A 19 42.48 5.64 -13.60
N GLY A 20 41.83 5.34 -12.46
CA GLY A 20 42.30 4.32 -11.52
C GLY A 20 43.51 4.68 -10.68
N GLY A 21 44.03 5.90 -10.82
CA GLY A 21 45.06 6.50 -9.97
C GLY A 21 46.37 5.73 -9.90
N ALA A 22 47.07 5.87 -8.75
CA ALA A 22 48.38 5.24 -8.54
C ALA A 22 48.40 3.70 -8.67
N LYS A 23 47.31 3.04 -8.35
CA LYS A 23 47.20 1.57 -8.49
C LYS A 23 47.23 1.13 -9.95
N ALA A 24 46.46 1.81 -10.81
CA ALA A 24 46.46 1.53 -12.24
C ALA A 24 47.83 1.87 -12.87
N PHE A 25 48.41 3.01 -12.49
CA PHE A 25 49.75 3.40 -12.96
C PHE A 25 50.83 2.38 -12.60
N LEU A 26 50.85 1.87 -11.37
CA LEU A 26 51.80 0.84 -10.94
C LEU A 26 51.73 -0.41 -11.82
N LEU A 27 50.52 -0.85 -12.16
CA LEU A 27 50.32 -2.03 -13.03
C LEU A 27 50.77 -1.74 -14.45
N ILE A 28 50.48 -0.55 -14.97
CA ILE A 28 50.94 -0.13 -16.28
C ILE A 28 52.47 -0.06 -16.33
N ALA A 29 53.13 0.53 -15.31
CA ALA A 29 54.58 0.55 -15.23
C ALA A 29 55.16 -0.84 -15.23
N ARG A 30 54.61 -1.78 -14.44
CA ARG A 30 55.01 -3.20 -14.47
C ARG A 30 54.92 -3.82 -15.85
N PHE A 31 53.79 -3.56 -16.55
CA PHE A 31 53.60 -4.00 -17.93
C PHE A 31 54.71 -3.45 -18.87
N CYS A 32 55.03 -2.14 -18.81
CA CYS A 32 56.07 -1.54 -19.61
C CYS A 32 57.47 -2.11 -19.35
N TYR A 33 57.76 -2.57 -18.12
CA TYR A 33 59.01 -3.20 -17.77
C TYR A 33 59.02 -4.73 -17.99
N GLY A 34 57.99 -5.29 -18.66
CA GLY A 34 57.90 -6.72 -18.95
C GLY A 34 57.64 -7.61 -17.73
N VAL A 35 57.22 -7.01 -16.58
CA VAL A 35 56.84 -7.77 -15.39
C VAL A 35 55.49 -8.39 -15.59
N LYS A 36 55.37 -9.72 -15.41
CA LYS A 36 54.13 -10.45 -15.54
C LYS A 36 53.05 -9.83 -14.63
N MET A 37 51.94 -9.50 -15.21
CA MET A 37 50.77 -8.92 -14.58
C MET A 37 49.56 -9.83 -14.80
N GLU A 38 48.71 -9.97 -13.79
CA GLU A 38 47.47 -10.73 -13.88
C GLU A 38 46.29 -9.75 -14.08
N LEU A 39 45.54 -9.96 -15.16
CA LEU A 39 44.28 -9.29 -15.38
C LEU A 39 43.20 -9.96 -14.56
N THR A 40 42.43 -9.17 -13.84
CA THR A 40 41.31 -9.60 -13.01
C THR A 40 40.07 -8.76 -13.31
N PRO A 41 38.85 -9.24 -13.03
CA PRO A 41 37.64 -8.45 -13.20
C PRO A 41 37.65 -7.12 -12.41
N SER A 42 38.44 -7.05 -11.33
CA SER A 42 38.54 -5.85 -10.49
C SER A 42 39.55 -4.81 -10.96
N ASN A 43 40.51 -5.18 -11.84
CA ASN A 43 41.52 -4.24 -12.30
C ASN A 43 41.43 -3.91 -13.80
N VAL A 44 40.72 -4.73 -14.58
CA VAL A 44 40.68 -4.60 -16.05
C VAL A 44 40.09 -3.27 -16.50
N VAL A 45 39.00 -2.78 -15.86
CA VAL A 45 38.33 -1.54 -16.28
C VAL A 45 39.23 -0.31 -16.01
N PRO A 46 39.75 -0.10 -14.79
CA PRO A 46 40.71 0.98 -14.56
C PRO A 46 41.95 0.90 -15.47
N LEU A 47 42.45 -0.32 -15.72
CA LEU A 47 43.61 -0.51 -16.63
C LEU A 47 43.27 -0.17 -18.09
N ARG A 48 42.10 -0.57 -18.59
CA ARG A 48 41.67 -0.24 -19.95
C ARG A 48 41.51 1.27 -20.13
N CYS A 49 40.89 1.92 -19.14
CA CYS A 49 40.75 3.38 -19.14
C CYS A 49 42.12 4.09 -19.05
N ALA A 50 43.00 3.62 -18.17
CA ALA A 50 44.34 4.23 -18.05
C ALA A 50 45.22 3.98 -19.29
N ALA A 51 45.11 2.80 -19.93
CA ALA A 51 45.79 2.51 -21.19
C ALA A 51 45.31 3.43 -22.32
N GLU A 52 43.99 3.70 -22.39
CA GLU A 52 43.43 4.69 -23.34
C GLU A 52 43.97 6.10 -23.08
N PHE A 53 43.90 6.53 -21.81
CA PHE A 53 44.42 7.85 -21.39
C PHE A 53 45.89 8.04 -21.75
N LEU A 54 46.71 6.99 -21.61
CA LEU A 54 48.14 7.00 -21.96
C LEU A 54 48.42 6.67 -23.42
N GLN A 55 47.39 6.49 -24.25
CA GLN A 55 47.49 6.17 -25.67
C GLN A 55 48.40 4.97 -25.96
N MET A 56 48.24 3.87 -25.19
CA MET A 56 49.02 2.65 -25.35
C MET A 56 48.47 1.80 -26.52
N SER A 57 48.52 2.33 -27.73
CA SER A 57 48.01 1.73 -28.96
C SER A 57 49.00 0.74 -29.59
N GLU A 58 48.55 -0.04 -30.57
CA GLU A 58 49.34 -0.99 -31.37
C GLU A 58 50.48 -0.30 -32.14
N ASP A 59 50.42 1.04 -32.35
CA ASP A 59 51.47 1.82 -33.00
C ASP A 59 52.80 1.75 -32.27
N TYR A 60 52.77 1.39 -30.95
CA TYR A 60 53.96 1.36 -30.10
C TYR A 60 54.45 -0.04 -29.75
N GLY A 61 53.75 -1.09 -30.17
CA GLY A 61 54.14 -2.49 -29.93
C GLY A 61 52.97 -3.46 -30.06
N GLU A 62 53.23 -4.63 -30.67
CA GLU A 62 52.25 -5.72 -30.77
C GLU A 62 51.87 -6.26 -29.37
N GLY A 63 50.60 -6.60 -29.20
CA GLY A 63 50.11 -7.14 -27.94
C GLY A 63 50.11 -6.15 -26.80
N ASN A 64 49.84 -4.88 -27.07
CA ASN A 64 49.79 -3.84 -26.05
C ASN A 64 48.63 -4.01 -25.04
N LEU A 65 48.63 -3.18 -24.02
CA LEU A 65 47.71 -3.27 -22.87
C LEU A 65 46.25 -3.00 -23.28
N MET A 66 45.98 -2.16 -24.31
CA MET A 66 44.62 -1.88 -24.79
C MET A 66 43.99 -3.15 -25.35
N ILE A 67 44.68 -3.88 -26.19
CA ILE A 67 44.16 -5.12 -26.81
C ILE A 67 44.04 -6.24 -25.77
N GLN A 68 45.01 -6.38 -24.85
CA GLN A 68 44.96 -7.42 -23.83
C GLN A 68 43.78 -7.20 -22.88
N THR A 69 43.54 -5.96 -22.44
CA THR A 69 42.42 -5.61 -21.57
C THR A 69 41.08 -5.76 -22.30
N GLU A 70 41.01 -5.40 -23.59
CA GLU A 70 39.77 -5.55 -24.38
C GLU A 70 39.42 -7.03 -24.62
N ASN A 71 40.40 -7.87 -24.92
CA ASN A 71 40.21 -9.32 -25.05
C ASN A 71 39.73 -9.93 -23.71
N PHE A 72 40.30 -9.49 -22.59
CA PHE A 72 39.90 -9.96 -21.28
C PHE A 72 38.48 -9.50 -20.93
N LEU A 73 38.11 -8.25 -21.24
CA LEU A 73 36.76 -7.72 -21.07
C LEU A 73 35.74 -8.57 -21.87
N ASN A 74 36.05 -8.88 -23.12
CA ASN A 74 35.19 -9.74 -23.94
C ASN A 74 35.02 -11.15 -23.35
N HIS A 75 36.05 -11.68 -22.70
CA HIS A 75 35.95 -12.97 -22.02
C HIS A 75 35.06 -12.89 -20.77
N ILE A 76 35.24 -11.89 -19.91
CA ILE A 76 34.47 -11.77 -18.65
C ILE A 76 32.99 -11.46 -18.88
N PHE A 77 32.62 -10.83 -20.00
CA PHE A 77 31.21 -10.61 -20.33
C PHE A 77 30.43 -11.92 -20.46
N GLY A 78 31.11 -13.06 -20.70
CA GLY A 78 30.50 -14.39 -20.64
C GLY A 78 30.09 -14.83 -19.23
N GLN A 79 30.64 -14.24 -18.16
CA GLN A 79 30.46 -14.67 -16.77
C GLN A 79 29.72 -13.62 -15.95
N TRP A 80 28.67 -14.05 -15.20
CA TRP A 80 27.85 -13.14 -14.37
C TRP A 80 28.66 -12.41 -13.30
N THR A 81 29.34 -13.20 -12.46
CA THR A 81 30.07 -12.68 -11.29
C THR A 81 31.21 -11.75 -11.67
N ASP A 82 31.92 -12.05 -12.75
CA ASP A 82 33.06 -11.26 -13.18
C ASP A 82 32.61 -9.98 -13.91
N THR A 83 31.54 -10.07 -14.70
CA THR A 83 30.91 -8.86 -15.29
C THR A 83 30.39 -7.91 -14.18
N LEU A 84 29.79 -8.45 -13.13
CA LEU A 84 29.30 -7.65 -12.01
C LEU A 84 30.44 -6.96 -11.24
N LYS A 85 31.58 -7.67 -11.02
CA LYS A 85 32.78 -7.08 -10.41
C LYS A 85 33.35 -5.98 -11.28
N ALA A 86 33.44 -6.20 -12.59
CA ALA A 86 33.90 -5.18 -13.54
C ALA A 86 32.99 -3.96 -13.55
N LEU A 87 31.66 -4.15 -13.55
CA LEU A 87 30.71 -3.05 -13.48
C LEU A 87 30.89 -2.18 -12.24
N LYS A 88 31.13 -2.80 -11.06
CA LYS A 88 31.40 -2.02 -9.84
C LYS A 88 32.62 -1.15 -9.95
N THR A 89 33.68 -1.59 -10.63
CA THR A 89 34.90 -0.78 -10.81
C THR A 89 34.74 0.31 -11.86
N CYS A 90 33.69 0.27 -12.69
CA CYS A 90 33.38 1.37 -13.61
C CYS A 90 33.09 2.69 -12.86
N GLU A 91 32.59 2.62 -11.64
CA GLU A 91 32.19 3.81 -10.86
C GLU A 91 33.37 4.73 -10.58
N ASP A 92 34.55 4.16 -10.28
CA ASP A 92 35.77 4.92 -10.00
C ASP A 92 36.32 5.65 -11.25
N VAL A 93 35.96 5.22 -12.45
CA VAL A 93 36.46 5.72 -13.73
C VAL A 93 35.34 6.01 -14.73
N LEU A 94 34.17 6.40 -14.18
CA LEU A 94 32.91 6.46 -14.92
C LEU A 94 32.96 7.27 -16.22
N PRO A 95 33.56 8.51 -16.30
CA PRO A 95 33.56 9.28 -17.54
C PRO A 95 34.19 8.52 -18.72
N LEU A 96 35.35 7.97 -18.50
CA LEU A 96 36.08 7.28 -19.58
C LEU A 96 35.52 5.86 -19.84
N ALA A 97 35.03 5.18 -18.80
CA ALA A 97 34.35 3.89 -18.95
C ALA A 97 33.05 4.01 -19.76
N GLU A 98 32.41 5.18 -19.75
CA GLU A 98 31.24 5.48 -20.59
C GLU A 98 31.65 5.77 -22.04
N GLU A 99 32.66 6.60 -22.26
CA GLU A 99 33.20 6.88 -23.60
C GLU A 99 33.62 5.58 -24.32
N LEU A 100 34.26 4.68 -23.59
CA LEU A 100 34.67 3.37 -24.09
C LEU A 100 33.53 2.33 -24.13
N HIS A 101 32.31 2.73 -23.81
CA HIS A 101 31.12 1.88 -23.75
C HIS A 101 31.25 0.64 -22.84
N ILE A 102 32.20 0.61 -21.89
CA ILE A 102 32.42 -0.55 -21.00
C ILE A 102 31.24 -0.72 -20.07
N THR A 103 30.76 0.37 -19.46
CA THR A 103 29.59 0.36 -18.55
C THR A 103 28.35 -0.19 -19.24
N SER A 104 28.04 0.28 -20.45
CA SER A 104 26.87 -0.17 -21.22
C SER A 104 26.97 -1.62 -21.64
N ARG A 105 28.17 -2.11 -22.01
CA ARG A 105 28.42 -3.52 -22.37
C ARG A 105 28.28 -4.45 -21.16
N CYS A 106 28.78 -4.06 -19.99
CA CYS A 106 28.57 -4.77 -18.73
C CYS A 106 27.07 -4.90 -18.41
N ILE A 107 26.35 -3.79 -18.43
CA ILE A 107 24.91 -3.76 -18.15
C ILE A 107 24.15 -4.63 -19.15
N HIS A 108 24.45 -4.50 -20.45
CA HIS A 108 23.82 -5.31 -21.49
C HIS A 108 24.01 -6.81 -21.27
N SER A 109 25.24 -7.23 -20.96
CA SER A 109 25.55 -8.63 -20.68
C SER A 109 24.81 -9.15 -19.44
N LEU A 110 24.76 -8.37 -18.35
CA LEU A 110 24.06 -8.74 -17.12
C LEU A 110 22.55 -8.83 -17.34
N VAL A 111 21.96 -7.87 -18.04
CA VAL A 111 20.51 -7.88 -18.34
C VAL A 111 20.12 -9.08 -19.20
N LEU A 112 20.93 -9.45 -20.19
CA LEU A 112 20.70 -10.66 -21.00
C LEU A 112 20.62 -11.92 -20.14
N LYS A 113 21.58 -12.09 -19.23
CA LYS A 113 21.64 -13.26 -18.35
C LYS A 113 20.56 -13.24 -17.28
N ALA A 114 20.21 -12.06 -16.77
CA ALA A 114 19.08 -11.91 -15.87
C ALA A 114 17.75 -12.25 -16.53
N ALA A 115 17.59 -11.93 -17.82
CA ALA A 115 16.37 -12.24 -18.58
C ALA A 115 16.23 -13.74 -18.87
N ASP A 116 17.34 -14.40 -19.23
CA ASP A 116 17.38 -15.83 -19.56
C ASP A 116 18.37 -16.59 -18.66
N PRO A 117 17.90 -17.32 -17.64
CA PRO A 117 18.75 -18.07 -16.73
C PRO A 117 19.58 -19.17 -17.43
N THR A 118 19.15 -19.65 -18.59
CA THR A 118 19.90 -20.68 -19.35
C THR A 118 21.23 -20.15 -19.88
N LEU A 119 21.29 -18.86 -20.20
CA LEU A 119 22.51 -18.18 -20.64
C LEU A 119 23.51 -17.93 -19.49
N ALA A 120 23.05 -17.97 -18.24
CA ALA A 120 23.93 -17.81 -17.08
C ALA A 120 24.77 -19.06 -16.78
N ILE A 121 24.36 -20.22 -17.28
CA ILE A 121 24.94 -21.55 -16.97
C ILE A 121 25.88 -22.03 -18.09
N LEU A 122 25.79 -21.49 -19.31
CA LEU A 122 26.62 -21.91 -20.43
C LEU A 122 28.01 -21.27 -20.35
N PRO A 123 29.11 -22.03 -20.13
CA PRO A 123 30.44 -21.53 -20.39
C PRO A 123 30.55 -21.32 -21.90
N LEU A 124 30.93 -20.13 -22.35
CA LEU A 124 31.24 -19.86 -23.75
C LEU A 124 32.53 -20.62 -24.11
N SER A 125 32.42 -21.91 -24.39
CA SER A 125 33.45 -22.65 -25.06
C SER A 125 33.34 -22.32 -26.54
N GLY A 126 34.45 -21.82 -27.10
CA GLY A 126 34.56 -21.39 -28.50
C GLY A 126 34.23 -22.48 -29.50
N PRO A 127 34.15 -22.14 -30.81
CA PRO A 127 33.68 -23.04 -31.86
C PRO A 127 34.70 -24.15 -32.14
N SER A 128 34.42 -25.34 -31.67
CA SER A 128 35.14 -26.55 -32.14
C SER A 128 34.19 -27.72 -32.20
N SER A 129 33.96 -28.13 -33.46
CA SER A 129 33.59 -29.46 -33.92
C SER A 129 32.18 -29.98 -33.61
N VAL A 130 31.40 -29.95 -34.66
CA VAL A 130 30.30 -30.87 -34.98
C VAL A 130 30.71 -32.32 -34.66
N GLN A 131 30.03 -32.95 -33.69
CA GLN A 131 29.90 -34.41 -33.66
C GLN A 131 28.55 -34.83 -33.06
N SER A 132 27.96 -35.77 -33.71
CA SER A 132 26.67 -36.43 -33.72
C SER A 132 26.07 -36.79 -32.35
N PRO A 133 24.72 -36.97 -32.30
CA PRO A 133 24.03 -37.41 -31.09
C PRO A 133 24.02 -38.94 -31.07
N ASP A 134 24.82 -39.54 -30.20
CA ASP A 134 24.59 -40.86 -29.63
C ASP A 134 25.72 -41.18 -28.64
N ASN A 135 25.35 -41.17 -27.35
CA ASN A 135 25.81 -42.14 -26.39
C ASN A 135 25.38 -41.69 -24.98
N SER A 136 24.29 -42.24 -24.54
CA SER A 136 23.96 -42.36 -23.13
C SER A 136 24.95 -43.36 -22.49
N GLU A 137 26.04 -42.88 -21.93
CA GLU A 137 26.84 -43.70 -21.04
C GLU A 137 26.19 -43.74 -19.67
N MET A 138 25.41 -44.80 -19.45
CA MET A 138 25.00 -45.28 -18.16
C MET A 138 26.22 -45.86 -17.45
N TRP A 139 26.81 -45.11 -16.53
CA TRP A 139 27.77 -45.65 -15.60
C TRP A 139 27.09 -45.92 -14.25
N ASN A 140 26.97 -47.20 -13.90
CA ASN A 140 26.48 -47.72 -12.62
C ASN A 140 25.05 -47.39 -12.16
N GLY A 141 24.06 -47.28 -13.07
CA GLY A 141 22.66 -47.34 -12.66
C GLY A 141 22.17 -46.23 -11.70
N ILE A 142 23.01 -45.22 -11.45
CA ILE A 142 22.62 -44.00 -10.74
C ILE A 142 22.37 -42.94 -11.78
N SER A 143 21.11 -42.71 -12.06
CA SER A 143 20.64 -41.50 -12.71
C SER A 143 21.12 -40.34 -11.81
N MET A 144 22.25 -39.73 -12.14
CA MET A 144 22.49 -38.37 -11.70
C MET A 144 21.44 -37.50 -12.40
N SER A 145 20.25 -37.47 -11.85
CA SER A 145 19.42 -36.31 -12.06
C SER A 145 20.26 -35.15 -11.51
N LEU A 146 20.87 -34.41 -12.41
CA LEU A 146 21.16 -33.01 -12.16
C LEU A 146 19.85 -32.42 -11.68
N THR A 147 19.63 -32.47 -10.37
CA THR A 147 18.71 -31.57 -9.72
C THR A 147 19.27 -30.21 -10.11
N SER A 148 18.78 -29.69 -11.25
CA SER A 148 18.76 -28.26 -11.44
C SER A 148 18.06 -27.75 -10.18
N LYS A 149 18.84 -27.27 -9.21
CA LYS A 149 18.33 -26.33 -8.23
C LYS A 149 17.52 -25.41 -9.09
N GLU A 150 16.19 -25.42 -8.97
CA GLU A 150 15.36 -24.39 -9.52
C GLU A 150 15.99 -23.11 -9.00
N THR A 151 16.84 -22.49 -9.80
CA THR A 151 17.34 -21.16 -9.52
C THR A 151 16.08 -20.33 -9.58
N GLY A 152 15.54 -19.97 -8.40
CA GLY A 152 14.33 -19.16 -8.30
C GLY A 152 14.46 -17.99 -9.25
N GLU A 153 13.36 -17.49 -9.77
CA GLU A 153 13.37 -16.34 -10.70
C GLU A 153 14.17 -15.14 -10.13
N ASP A 154 14.53 -15.17 -8.85
CA ASP A 154 15.10 -14.09 -8.03
C ASP A 154 16.61 -14.24 -7.76
N TRP A 155 17.28 -15.24 -8.35
CA TRP A 155 18.66 -15.60 -8.06
C TRP A 155 19.68 -14.44 -8.15
N TRP A 156 19.40 -13.44 -8.98
CA TRP A 156 20.28 -12.30 -9.26
C TRP A 156 20.01 -11.07 -8.39
N PHE A 157 18.90 -11.04 -7.61
CA PHE A 157 18.47 -9.85 -6.85
C PHE A 157 19.51 -9.40 -5.83
N ASP A 158 20.08 -10.33 -5.07
CA ASP A 158 21.09 -10.00 -4.05
C ASP A 158 22.37 -9.45 -4.68
N ASP A 159 22.81 -10.05 -5.78
CA ASP A 159 24.01 -9.63 -6.50
C ASP A 159 23.91 -8.19 -7.01
N VAL A 160 22.83 -7.85 -7.73
CA VAL A 160 22.64 -6.50 -8.27
C VAL A 160 22.30 -5.48 -7.18
N SER A 161 21.75 -5.92 -6.05
CA SER A 161 21.47 -5.04 -4.91
C SER A 161 22.75 -4.50 -4.24
N SER A 162 23.90 -5.02 -4.60
CA SER A 162 25.21 -4.53 -4.18
C SER A 162 25.78 -3.41 -5.04
N LEU A 163 25.09 -3.04 -6.15
CA LEU A 163 25.44 -1.90 -6.99
C LEU A 163 25.04 -0.58 -6.33
N SER A 164 25.78 0.48 -6.62
CA SER A 164 25.35 1.85 -6.29
C SER A 164 24.04 2.21 -7.00
N LEU A 165 23.31 3.17 -6.46
CA LEU A 165 22.01 3.57 -7.02
C LEU A 165 22.09 3.98 -8.50
N PRO A 166 23.09 4.77 -8.97
CA PRO A 166 23.19 5.12 -10.38
C PRO A 166 23.38 3.91 -11.31
N LEU A 167 24.24 2.95 -10.92
CA LEU A 167 24.47 1.73 -11.72
C LEU A 167 23.27 0.80 -11.67
N TYR A 168 22.64 0.67 -10.50
CA TYR A 168 21.42 -0.11 -10.33
C TYR A 168 20.27 0.45 -11.19
N LYS A 169 20.05 1.79 -11.17
CA LYS A 169 19.04 2.45 -12.01
C LYS A 169 19.25 2.12 -13.50
N ARG A 170 20.48 2.23 -13.98
CA ARG A 170 20.84 1.91 -15.39
C ARG A 170 20.60 0.44 -15.73
N PHE A 171 20.94 -0.46 -14.81
CA PHE A 171 20.66 -1.88 -14.97
C PHE A 171 19.14 -2.14 -15.08
N MET A 172 18.33 -1.56 -14.20
CA MET A 172 16.87 -1.71 -14.21
C MET A 172 16.24 -1.08 -15.46
N GLN A 173 16.71 0.08 -15.90
CA GLN A 173 16.28 0.69 -17.16
C GLN A 173 16.59 -0.22 -18.37
N GLY A 174 17.78 -0.82 -18.37
CA GLY A 174 18.15 -1.81 -19.38
C GLY A 174 17.27 -3.06 -19.37
N ALA A 175 16.87 -3.52 -18.18
CA ALA A 175 15.97 -4.66 -18.00
C ALA A 175 14.54 -4.33 -18.48
N ILE A 176 14.04 -3.14 -18.16
CA ILE A 176 12.72 -2.64 -18.63
C ILE A 176 12.72 -2.49 -20.15
N ALA A 177 13.77 -1.88 -20.74
CA ALA A 177 13.90 -1.70 -22.18
C ALA A 177 13.93 -3.02 -22.96
N ARG A 178 14.30 -4.13 -22.32
CA ARG A 178 14.26 -5.49 -22.87
C ARG A 178 13.00 -6.27 -22.53
N HIS A 179 11.96 -5.60 -22.08
CA HIS A 179 10.67 -6.21 -21.75
C HIS A 179 10.78 -7.34 -20.71
N MET A 180 11.67 -7.21 -19.72
CA MET A 180 11.69 -8.13 -18.58
C MET A 180 10.32 -8.13 -17.90
N LYS A 181 9.85 -9.31 -17.47
CA LYS A 181 8.54 -9.46 -16.81
C LYS A 181 8.38 -8.44 -15.69
N PRO A 182 7.29 -7.65 -15.64
CA PRO A 182 7.07 -6.60 -14.64
C PRO A 182 7.20 -7.10 -13.20
N ARG A 183 6.79 -8.34 -12.92
CA ARG A 183 6.96 -8.98 -11.60
C ARG A 183 8.42 -9.10 -11.16
N ARG A 184 9.33 -9.44 -12.08
CA ARG A 184 10.77 -9.56 -11.76
C ARG A 184 11.39 -8.19 -11.55
N VAL A 185 10.98 -7.21 -12.36
CA VAL A 185 11.40 -5.80 -12.18
C VAL A 185 10.96 -5.31 -10.80
N SER A 186 9.68 -5.44 -10.47
CA SER A 186 9.13 -5.07 -9.17
C SER A 186 9.81 -5.81 -8.01
N GLY A 187 10.00 -7.14 -8.14
CA GLY A 187 10.67 -7.95 -7.12
C GLY A 187 12.07 -7.46 -6.79
N SER A 188 12.88 -7.16 -7.82
CA SER A 188 14.23 -6.61 -7.64
C SER A 188 14.21 -5.23 -6.98
N LEU A 189 13.31 -4.33 -7.42
CA LEU A 189 13.16 -2.99 -6.84
C LEU A 189 12.76 -3.06 -5.35
N VAL A 190 11.80 -3.92 -5.02
CA VAL A 190 11.38 -4.18 -3.63
C VAL A 190 12.53 -4.73 -2.79
N TYR A 191 13.31 -5.66 -3.35
CA TYR A 191 14.48 -6.23 -2.67
C TYR A 191 15.53 -5.15 -2.39
N TYR A 192 15.87 -4.34 -3.40
CA TYR A 192 16.82 -3.24 -3.28
C TYR A 192 16.38 -2.22 -2.23
N ALA A 193 15.10 -1.80 -2.28
CA ALA A 193 14.52 -0.88 -1.31
C ALA A 193 14.61 -1.41 0.13
N LYS A 194 14.21 -2.66 0.37
CA LYS A 194 14.26 -3.29 1.69
C LYS A 194 15.69 -3.43 2.24
N LYS A 195 16.69 -3.62 1.37
CA LYS A 195 18.08 -3.74 1.76
C LYS A 195 18.70 -2.39 2.17
N HIS A 196 18.33 -1.32 1.49
CA HIS A 196 18.95 -0.01 1.66
C HIS A 196 18.16 0.97 2.53
N ILE A 197 16.84 0.79 2.68
CA ILE A 197 15.96 1.63 3.51
C ILE A 197 15.48 0.83 4.72
N PRO A 198 15.96 1.13 5.94
CA PRO A 198 15.64 0.35 7.15
C PRO A 198 14.14 0.32 7.48
N SER A 199 13.42 1.41 7.24
CA SER A 199 11.98 1.50 7.51
C SER A 199 11.12 0.57 6.67
N LEU A 200 11.64 0.08 5.54
CA LEU A 200 10.97 -0.88 4.67
C LEU A 200 11.31 -2.35 4.99
N SER A 201 12.36 -2.60 5.78
CA SER A 201 12.73 -3.95 6.18
C SER A 201 11.83 -4.46 7.31
N SER A 202 11.25 -5.66 7.15
CA SER A 202 10.42 -6.31 8.18
C SER A 202 11.23 -6.95 9.31
N PHE A 203 12.55 -6.97 9.24
CA PHE A 203 13.42 -7.62 10.21
C PHE A 203 13.67 -6.70 11.39
N GLN A 204 12.81 -6.80 12.42
CA GLN A 204 13.09 -6.36 13.79
C GLN A 204 14.06 -7.33 14.50
N ASN A 205 15.06 -7.87 13.83
CA ASN A 205 16.13 -8.56 14.53
C ASN A 205 17.20 -7.52 14.90
N GLY A 206 17.43 -7.39 16.20
CA GLY A 206 18.25 -6.39 16.90
C GLY A 206 19.73 -6.23 16.50
N ASN A 207 20.08 -6.59 15.27
CA ASN A 207 21.31 -6.25 14.57
C ASN A 207 20.96 -5.54 13.26
N SER A 208 20.22 -4.43 13.34
CA SER A 208 20.13 -3.52 12.23
C SER A 208 21.53 -2.99 11.97
N SER A 209 22.19 -3.50 10.94
CA SER A 209 23.26 -2.77 10.27
C SER A 209 22.69 -1.37 10.01
N LYS A 210 23.20 -0.40 10.75
CA LYS A 210 22.88 1.02 10.53
C LYS A 210 23.15 1.26 9.05
N SER A 211 22.11 1.46 8.26
CA SER A 211 22.31 1.97 6.91
C SER A 211 23.01 3.29 7.09
N ASN A 212 24.25 3.40 6.60
CA ASN A 212 25.04 4.62 6.68
C ASN A 212 24.54 5.69 5.67
N LEU A 213 23.37 5.46 5.05
CA LEU A 213 22.77 6.39 4.10
C LEU A 213 22.16 7.56 4.86
N SER A 214 22.48 8.77 4.42
CA SER A 214 21.85 9.98 4.93
C SER A 214 20.36 9.99 4.60
N GLU A 215 19.55 10.80 5.31
CA GLU A 215 18.13 10.95 4.99
C GLU A 215 17.92 11.48 3.56
N ALA A 216 18.83 12.34 3.07
CA ALA A 216 18.80 12.83 1.70
C ALA A 216 19.03 11.70 0.68
N ASP A 217 19.97 10.79 0.96
CA ASP A 217 20.24 9.64 0.09
C ASP A 217 19.08 8.64 0.11
N GLN A 218 18.45 8.43 1.28
CA GLN A 218 17.25 7.58 1.39
C GLN A 218 16.08 8.19 0.64
N ARG A 219 15.90 9.52 0.67
CA ARG A 219 14.90 10.24 -0.11
C ARG A 219 15.11 10.04 -1.61
N ASN A 220 16.33 10.32 -2.09
CA ASN A 220 16.66 10.12 -3.50
C ASN A 220 16.40 8.67 -3.93
N LEU A 221 16.78 7.71 -3.09
CA LEU A 221 16.60 6.30 -3.37
C LEU A 221 15.13 5.91 -3.50
N ILE A 222 14.26 6.37 -2.61
CA ILE A 222 12.83 6.04 -2.69
C ILE A 222 12.18 6.70 -3.92
N GLU A 223 12.56 7.93 -4.25
CA GLU A 223 12.05 8.63 -5.45
C GLU A 223 12.43 7.90 -6.74
N GLU A 224 13.69 7.50 -6.87
CA GLU A 224 14.18 6.74 -8.01
C GLU A 224 13.53 5.35 -8.14
N ILE A 225 13.31 4.66 -7.02
CA ILE A 225 12.62 3.37 -7.03
C ILE A 225 11.17 3.53 -7.47
N VAL A 226 10.46 4.52 -6.94
CA VAL A 226 9.05 4.79 -7.29
C VAL A 226 8.90 5.12 -8.77
N GLU A 227 9.86 5.85 -9.35
CA GLU A 227 9.88 6.15 -10.79
C GLU A 227 9.99 4.87 -11.65
N LEU A 228 10.79 3.90 -11.21
CA LEU A 228 11.06 2.65 -11.93
C LEU A 228 10.00 1.56 -11.72
N LEU A 229 9.14 1.69 -10.69
CA LEU A 229 8.10 0.69 -10.40
C LEU A 229 7.12 0.54 -11.58
N PRO A 230 6.75 -0.69 -11.96
CA PRO A 230 5.68 -0.93 -12.95
C PRO A 230 4.34 -0.34 -12.50
N ASN A 231 3.54 0.12 -13.44
CA ASN A 231 2.20 0.69 -13.18
C ASN A 231 1.07 -0.34 -13.20
N GLU A 232 1.39 -1.61 -13.44
CA GLU A 232 0.40 -2.67 -13.58
C GLU A 232 -0.17 -3.08 -12.22
N LYS A 233 -1.50 -3.25 -12.13
CA LYS A 233 -2.20 -3.70 -10.92
C LYS A 233 -1.71 -5.09 -10.49
N GLY A 234 -1.49 -5.31 -9.19
CA GLY A 234 -1.11 -6.59 -8.61
C GLY A 234 0.34 -7.04 -8.84
N VAL A 235 1.15 -6.24 -9.55
CA VAL A 235 2.58 -6.54 -9.79
C VAL A 235 3.43 -6.21 -8.57
N THR A 236 3.14 -5.06 -7.94
CA THR A 236 3.79 -4.63 -6.70
C THR A 236 2.79 -4.78 -5.55
N GLN A 237 3.18 -5.42 -4.46
CA GLN A 237 2.30 -5.63 -3.30
C GLN A 237 1.84 -4.31 -2.70
N THR A 238 0.54 -4.18 -2.44
CA THR A 238 -0.11 -2.99 -1.84
C THR A 238 0.52 -2.62 -0.51
N LYS A 239 0.83 -3.60 0.32
CA LYS A 239 1.52 -3.42 1.60
C LYS A 239 2.90 -2.74 1.45
N PHE A 240 3.67 -3.10 0.42
CA PHE A 240 4.95 -2.45 0.15
C PHE A 240 4.75 -1.00 -0.30
N LEU A 241 3.76 -0.74 -1.17
CA LEU A 241 3.46 0.62 -1.64
C LEU A 241 3.03 1.54 -0.50
N LEU A 242 2.15 1.08 0.41
CA LEU A 242 1.71 1.83 1.59
C LEU A 242 2.87 2.13 2.55
N ARG A 243 3.77 1.16 2.79
CA ARG A 243 4.97 1.39 3.59
C ARG A 243 5.92 2.36 2.92
N SER A 244 6.08 2.27 1.59
CA SER A 244 6.89 3.21 0.81
C SER A 244 6.32 4.62 0.88
N LEU A 245 4.99 4.78 0.82
CA LEU A 245 4.32 6.07 0.98
C LEU A 245 4.58 6.68 2.37
N ARG A 246 4.40 5.91 3.44
CA ARG A 246 4.71 6.36 4.81
C ARG A 246 6.19 6.79 4.94
N THR A 247 7.10 6.01 4.34
CA THR A 247 8.54 6.34 4.35
C THR A 247 8.84 7.59 3.52
N ALA A 248 8.23 7.73 2.34
CA ALA A 248 8.38 8.91 1.50
C ALA A 248 7.89 10.18 2.20
N MET A 249 6.75 10.12 2.88
CA MET A 249 6.21 11.23 3.69
C MET A 249 7.14 11.57 4.85
N ALA A 250 7.64 10.57 5.59
CA ALA A 250 8.57 10.77 6.71
C ALA A 250 9.91 11.37 6.28
N LEU A 251 10.37 11.06 5.08
CA LEU A 251 11.60 11.60 4.49
C LEU A 251 11.38 12.94 3.74
N TYR A 252 10.15 13.47 3.72
CA TYR A 252 9.78 14.66 2.95
C TYR A 252 10.17 14.55 1.46
N ALA A 253 9.86 13.41 0.85
CA ALA A 253 10.02 13.19 -0.57
C ALA A 253 9.12 14.13 -1.39
N SER A 254 9.42 14.28 -2.69
CA SER A 254 8.68 15.14 -3.59
C SER A 254 7.18 14.79 -3.64
N SER A 255 6.34 15.81 -3.81
CA SER A 255 4.90 15.63 -3.95
C SER A 255 4.53 14.73 -5.14
N CYS A 256 5.35 14.76 -6.20
CA CYS A 256 5.18 13.89 -7.36
C CYS A 256 5.39 12.40 -7.01
N CYS A 257 6.38 12.10 -6.17
CA CYS A 257 6.63 10.74 -5.67
C CYS A 257 5.44 10.24 -4.83
N CYS A 258 4.97 11.03 -3.87
CA CYS A 258 3.80 10.69 -3.05
C CYS A 258 2.54 10.50 -3.90
N ALA A 259 2.25 11.41 -4.85
CA ALA A 259 1.11 11.30 -5.74
C ALA A 259 1.17 10.06 -6.65
N SER A 260 2.38 9.69 -7.12
CA SER A 260 2.59 8.47 -7.90
C SER A 260 2.29 7.20 -7.07
N LEU A 261 2.69 7.18 -5.80
CA LEU A 261 2.38 6.08 -4.87
C LEU A 261 0.89 6.02 -4.54
N GLU A 262 0.25 7.16 -4.22
CA GLU A 262 -1.19 7.25 -3.96
C GLU A 262 -2.01 6.72 -5.14
N LYS A 263 -1.64 7.09 -6.36
CA LYS A 263 -2.29 6.59 -7.58
C LYS A 263 -2.15 5.08 -7.74
N ARG A 264 -0.95 4.52 -7.52
CA ARG A 264 -0.70 3.07 -7.62
C ARG A 264 -1.44 2.28 -6.53
N ILE A 265 -1.50 2.83 -5.31
CA ILE A 265 -2.27 2.23 -4.21
C ILE A 265 -3.77 2.28 -4.53
N GLY A 266 -4.26 3.42 -5.03
CA GLY A 266 -5.65 3.56 -5.45
C GLY A 266 -6.08 2.49 -6.45
N PHE A 267 -5.26 2.16 -7.45
CA PHE A 267 -5.58 1.12 -8.44
C PHE A 267 -5.79 -0.28 -7.86
N GLN A 268 -5.28 -0.57 -6.67
CA GLN A 268 -5.38 -1.87 -5.99
C GLN A 268 -5.78 -1.73 -4.52
N LEU A 269 -6.63 -0.74 -4.22
CA LEU A 269 -7.08 -0.45 -2.86
C LEU A 269 -7.87 -1.64 -2.26
N ASP A 270 -8.48 -2.46 -3.09
CA ASP A 270 -9.16 -3.71 -2.73
C ASP A 270 -8.24 -4.80 -2.14
N GLU A 271 -6.92 -4.61 -2.22
CA GLU A 271 -5.90 -5.48 -1.61
C GLU A 271 -5.24 -4.87 -0.37
N ALA A 272 -5.70 -3.70 0.08
CA ALA A 272 -5.11 -3.01 1.22
C ALA A 272 -5.62 -3.55 2.56
N ASP A 273 -4.74 -3.60 3.56
CA ASP A 273 -5.09 -3.90 4.94
C ASP A 273 -5.37 -2.60 5.70
N LEU A 274 -6.34 -2.64 6.65
CA LEU A 274 -6.72 -1.48 7.46
C LEU A 274 -5.53 -0.88 8.22
N GLU A 275 -4.70 -1.73 8.85
CA GLU A 275 -3.52 -1.28 9.62
C GLU A 275 -2.52 -0.49 8.76
N ASP A 276 -2.35 -0.92 7.51
CA ASP A 276 -1.43 -0.26 6.57
C ASP A 276 -2.04 1.05 6.01
N LEU A 277 -3.37 1.22 6.06
CA LEU A 277 -4.07 2.43 5.60
C LEU A 277 -4.08 3.55 6.66
N LEU A 278 -3.87 3.25 7.94
CA LEU A 278 -3.78 4.22 9.03
C LEU A 278 -2.45 5.00 8.93
N ILE A 279 -2.36 5.94 8.00
CA ILE A 279 -1.18 6.76 7.74
C ILE A 279 -1.13 7.90 8.76
N PRO A 280 -0.04 8.03 9.56
CA PRO A 280 0.06 9.11 10.54
C PRO A 280 0.19 10.47 9.83
N ASN A 281 -0.46 11.48 10.38
CA ASN A 281 -0.30 12.85 9.91
C ASN A 281 1.06 13.40 10.38
N ILE A 282 1.98 13.60 9.44
CA ILE A 282 3.35 14.09 9.71
C ILE A 282 3.42 15.63 9.60
N GLY A 283 2.32 16.30 9.22
CA GLY A 283 2.25 17.74 9.05
C GLY A 283 2.41 18.51 10.38
N TYR A 284 2.83 19.76 10.29
CA TYR A 284 2.92 20.67 11.43
C TYR A 284 1.55 21.09 12.00
N SER A 285 0.49 20.83 11.26
CA SER A 285 -0.89 21.07 11.68
C SER A 285 -1.43 19.79 12.30
N MET A 286 -1.50 19.75 13.63
CA MET A 286 -2.14 18.68 14.40
C MET A 286 -3.67 18.75 14.25
N GLU A 287 -4.16 18.72 13.01
CA GLU A 287 -5.61 18.71 12.77
C GLU A 287 -6.20 17.34 13.11
N THR A 288 -5.61 16.27 12.60
CA THR A 288 -6.05 14.88 12.84
C THR A 288 -4.84 13.98 13.09
N ILE A 289 -5.04 12.88 13.82
CA ILE A 289 -3.98 11.88 14.11
C ILE A 289 -3.51 11.21 12.81
N HIS A 290 -4.45 10.96 11.89
CA HIS A 290 -4.19 10.30 10.61
C HIS A 290 -4.38 11.27 9.44
N ASP A 291 -3.64 11.06 8.34
CA ASP A 291 -3.78 11.81 7.09
C ASP A 291 -4.98 11.28 6.27
N ILE A 292 -6.15 11.85 6.56
CA ILE A 292 -7.40 11.48 5.91
C ILE A 292 -7.43 11.94 4.46
N ASP A 293 -6.79 13.07 4.16
CA ASP A 293 -6.77 13.62 2.79
C ASP A 293 -5.97 12.72 1.85
N CYS A 294 -4.91 12.08 2.35
CA CYS A 294 -4.15 11.07 1.60
C CYS A 294 -5.03 9.87 1.25
N VAL A 295 -5.80 9.35 2.21
CA VAL A 295 -6.72 8.22 1.96
C VAL A 295 -7.85 8.62 1.01
N GLN A 296 -8.37 9.85 1.12
CA GLN A 296 -9.36 10.38 0.17
C GLN A 296 -8.83 10.37 -1.26
N ARG A 297 -7.59 10.85 -1.49
CA ARG A 297 -6.99 10.84 -2.84
C ARG A 297 -6.79 9.42 -3.39
N MET A 298 -6.39 8.45 -2.55
CA MET A 298 -6.29 7.05 -2.96
C MET A 298 -7.66 6.47 -3.35
N LEU A 299 -8.70 6.77 -2.58
CA LEU A 299 -10.06 6.36 -2.87
C LEU A 299 -10.59 6.99 -4.17
N ASP A 300 -10.32 8.28 -4.39
CA ASP A 300 -10.69 8.98 -5.63
C ASP A 300 -10.03 8.31 -6.86
N HIS A 301 -8.77 7.90 -6.75
CA HIS A 301 -8.09 7.15 -7.82
C HIS A 301 -8.71 5.76 -8.06
N PHE A 302 -9.14 5.08 -7.00
CA PHE A 302 -9.85 3.81 -7.14
C PHE A 302 -11.16 3.97 -7.90
N MET A 303 -11.96 5.00 -7.55
CA MET A 303 -13.25 5.27 -8.16
C MET A 303 -13.16 5.63 -9.64
N ILE A 304 -12.08 6.29 -10.06
CA ILE A 304 -11.85 6.60 -11.49
C ILE A 304 -11.67 5.31 -12.29
N VAL A 305 -10.86 4.36 -11.78
CA VAL A 305 -10.57 3.10 -12.49
C VAL A 305 -11.80 2.19 -12.57
N ASP A 306 -12.55 2.08 -11.47
CA ASP A 306 -13.76 1.23 -11.44
C ASP A 306 -14.82 1.74 -12.44
N ASN A 307 -14.94 3.05 -12.64
CA ASN A 307 -15.81 3.63 -13.65
C ASN A 307 -15.33 3.38 -15.08
N ASP A 308 -14.03 3.42 -15.36
CA ASP A 308 -13.44 3.15 -16.68
C ASP A 308 -13.63 1.68 -17.08
N ASP A 309 -13.51 0.75 -16.12
CA ASP A 309 -13.74 -0.69 -16.34
C ASP A 309 -15.23 -0.98 -16.60
N ALA A 310 -16.15 -0.26 -15.94
CA ALA A 310 -17.59 -0.39 -16.16
C ALA A 310 -18.02 0.07 -17.55
N ASP A 311 -17.45 1.16 -18.06
CA ASP A 311 -17.75 1.69 -19.41
C ASP A 311 -17.19 0.79 -20.53
N SER A 312 -16.07 0.12 -20.29
CA SER A 312 -15.42 -0.77 -21.26
C SER A 312 -16.19 -2.07 -21.49
N THR A 313 -17.02 -2.50 -20.52
CA THR A 313 -17.81 -3.73 -20.60
C THR A 313 -19.21 -3.54 -21.21
N SER A 314 -19.66 -2.30 -21.41
CA SER A 314 -21.01 -2.03 -21.95
C SER A 314 -21.17 -2.16 -23.47
N ASN A 315 -20.12 -2.52 -24.22
CA ASN A 315 -20.19 -2.64 -25.68
C ASN A 315 -20.35 -4.06 -26.25
N ASN A 316 -20.36 -5.10 -25.40
CA ASN A 316 -20.66 -6.47 -25.86
C ASN A 316 -21.47 -7.20 -24.77
N ASP A 317 -22.71 -7.57 -25.10
CA ASP A 317 -23.55 -8.56 -24.44
C ASP A 317 -24.76 -8.06 -23.63
N ILE A 318 -25.81 -7.69 -24.38
CA ILE A 318 -27.18 -7.52 -23.84
C ILE A 318 -27.81 -8.87 -23.38
N VAL A 319 -27.17 -10.01 -23.58
CA VAL A 319 -27.73 -11.36 -23.31
C VAL A 319 -27.14 -12.02 -22.06
N GLU A 320 -26.07 -11.51 -21.45
CA GLU A 320 -25.46 -12.10 -20.24
C GLU A 320 -25.88 -11.42 -18.93
N GLU A 321 -26.56 -10.28 -18.98
CA GLU A 321 -26.92 -9.52 -17.77
C GLU A 321 -27.97 -10.21 -16.91
N GLU A 322 -28.94 -10.95 -17.52
CA GLU A 322 -29.92 -11.73 -16.76
C GLU A 322 -29.31 -12.98 -16.07
N ARG A 323 -28.19 -13.53 -16.57
CA ARG A 323 -27.48 -14.65 -15.92
C ARG A 323 -26.56 -14.21 -14.80
N ARG A 324 -26.07 -12.97 -14.81
CA ARG A 324 -25.21 -12.42 -13.73
C ARG A 324 -26.00 -12.08 -12.47
N ILE A 325 -27.27 -11.72 -12.61
CA ILE A 325 -28.13 -11.36 -11.46
C ILE A 325 -28.53 -12.58 -10.61
N VAL A 326 -28.55 -13.79 -11.18
CA VAL A 326 -29.01 -15.00 -10.47
C VAL A 326 -27.87 -15.93 -9.99
N GLY A 327 -26.65 -15.76 -10.49
CA GLY A 327 -25.55 -16.73 -10.28
C GLY A 327 -24.33 -16.23 -9.50
N ASN A 328 -24.17 -14.95 -9.20
CA ASN A 328 -22.90 -14.42 -8.72
C ASN A 328 -22.96 -13.69 -7.35
N CYS A 329 -23.86 -14.10 -6.48
CA CYS A 329 -24.04 -13.52 -5.13
C CYS A 329 -22.97 -13.92 -4.11
N GLN A 330 -21.83 -14.53 -4.51
CA GLN A 330 -20.83 -15.02 -3.53
C GLN A 330 -19.38 -14.60 -3.76
N ARG A 331 -19.07 -13.77 -4.78
CA ARG A 331 -17.74 -13.18 -4.88
C ARG A 331 -17.83 -11.70 -4.53
N ALA A 332 -17.20 -11.32 -3.41
CA ALA A 332 -17.03 -9.91 -3.08
C ALA A 332 -16.35 -9.20 -4.25
N THR A 333 -17.04 -8.23 -4.85
CA THR A 333 -16.45 -7.38 -5.90
C THR A 333 -15.33 -6.54 -5.29
N PRO A 334 -14.37 -6.04 -6.08
CA PRO A 334 -13.35 -5.09 -5.57
C PRO A 334 -14.00 -3.91 -4.84
N MET A 335 -15.09 -3.37 -5.37
CA MET A 335 -15.85 -2.27 -4.76
C MET A 335 -16.43 -2.64 -3.39
N THR A 336 -16.96 -3.85 -3.21
CA THR A 336 -17.49 -4.32 -1.91
C THR A 336 -16.37 -4.41 -0.87
N LYS A 337 -15.18 -4.92 -1.26
CA LYS A 337 -14.03 -4.99 -0.35
C LYS A 337 -13.56 -3.61 0.09
N VAL A 338 -13.52 -2.67 -0.86
CA VAL A 338 -13.16 -1.28 -0.56
C VAL A 338 -14.21 -0.61 0.32
N ALA A 339 -15.51 -0.91 0.13
CA ALA A 339 -16.57 -0.42 1.00
C ALA A 339 -16.38 -0.91 2.46
N ASP A 340 -16.14 -2.19 2.65
CA ASP A 340 -15.88 -2.78 3.98
C ASP A 340 -14.60 -2.24 4.63
N LEU A 341 -13.55 -2.04 3.83
CA LEU A 341 -12.28 -1.44 4.26
C LEU A 341 -12.50 0.01 4.71
N MET A 342 -13.24 0.80 3.93
CA MET A 342 -13.49 2.21 4.22
C MET A 342 -14.42 2.40 5.43
N ASP A 343 -15.42 1.55 5.60
CA ASP A 343 -16.28 1.56 6.79
C ASP A 343 -15.47 1.22 8.06
N SER A 344 -14.53 0.27 7.96
CA SER A 344 -13.60 -0.06 9.04
C SER A 344 -12.62 1.09 9.32
N TYR A 345 -12.09 1.73 8.27
CA TYR A 345 -11.22 2.90 8.39
C TYR A 345 -11.94 4.08 9.07
N LEU A 346 -13.17 4.37 8.64
CA LEU A 346 -13.99 5.41 9.26
C LEU A 346 -14.24 5.13 10.75
N ALA A 347 -14.46 3.88 11.14
CA ALA A 347 -14.64 3.50 12.55
C ALA A 347 -13.36 3.73 13.39
N GLU A 348 -12.17 3.52 12.81
CA GLU A 348 -10.88 3.76 13.49
C GLU A 348 -10.52 5.23 13.60
N VAL A 349 -10.87 6.06 12.62
CA VAL A 349 -10.59 7.52 12.69
C VAL A 349 -11.69 8.32 13.39
N ALA A 350 -12.90 7.78 13.53
CA ALA A 350 -14.05 8.43 14.18
C ALA A 350 -13.81 8.90 15.64
N PRO A 351 -12.95 8.25 16.45
CA PRO A 351 -12.65 8.74 17.82
C PRO A 351 -11.89 10.06 17.86
N ASP A 352 -11.25 10.45 16.74
CA ASP A 352 -10.46 11.69 16.69
C ASP A 352 -11.35 12.92 16.73
N VAL A 353 -11.31 13.65 17.83
CA VAL A 353 -12.12 14.87 18.07
C VAL A 353 -11.82 16.01 17.10
N ASN A 354 -10.68 15.98 16.43
CA ASN A 354 -10.28 16.97 15.43
C ASN A 354 -10.83 16.64 14.03
N LEU A 355 -11.42 15.46 13.84
CA LEU A 355 -12.03 15.06 12.57
C LEU A 355 -13.32 15.83 12.34
N LYS A 356 -13.26 16.82 11.46
CA LYS A 356 -14.41 17.67 11.12
C LYS A 356 -15.48 16.89 10.35
N PHE A 357 -16.75 17.14 10.65
CA PHE A 357 -17.89 16.49 10.01
C PHE A 357 -17.84 16.50 8.48
N PRO A 358 -17.51 17.61 7.78
CA PRO A 358 -17.42 17.59 6.31
C PRO A 358 -16.40 16.60 5.75
N LYS A 359 -15.26 16.37 6.44
CA LYS A 359 -14.25 15.37 6.02
C LYS A 359 -14.77 13.95 6.21
N PHE A 360 -15.37 13.64 7.36
CA PHE A 360 -16.02 12.35 7.58
C PHE A 360 -17.09 12.07 6.52
N GLN A 361 -17.94 13.06 6.28
CA GLN A 361 -19.03 12.96 5.28
C GLN A 361 -18.47 12.75 3.87
N SER A 362 -17.46 13.53 3.44
CA SER A 362 -16.88 13.39 2.10
C SER A 362 -16.34 12.00 1.85
N LEU A 363 -15.60 11.43 2.81
CA LEU A 363 -15.02 10.09 2.69
C LEU A 363 -16.09 8.99 2.63
N ALA A 364 -17.12 9.09 3.48
CA ALA A 364 -18.21 8.11 3.52
C ALA A 364 -19.11 8.15 2.29
N ALA A 365 -19.31 9.35 1.71
CA ALA A 365 -20.21 9.57 0.58
C ALA A 365 -19.65 9.15 -0.79
N VAL A 366 -18.33 8.93 -0.90
CA VAL A 366 -17.71 8.46 -2.16
C VAL A 366 -18.14 7.03 -2.49
N ILE A 367 -18.36 6.21 -1.46
CA ILE A 367 -18.76 4.80 -1.63
C ILE A 367 -20.25 4.75 -2.00
N PRO A 368 -20.60 4.18 -3.17
CA PRO A 368 -22.00 4.07 -3.59
C PRO A 368 -22.78 3.07 -2.71
N ASP A 369 -24.08 3.34 -2.51
CA ASP A 369 -24.94 2.49 -1.68
C ASP A 369 -25.01 1.03 -2.14
N CYS A 370 -24.87 0.77 -3.44
CA CYS A 370 -24.90 -0.59 -3.99
C CYS A 370 -23.67 -1.41 -3.60
N ALA A 371 -22.56 -0.78 -3.25
CA ALA A 371 -21.32 -1.46 -2.84
C ALA A 371 -21.42 -2.10 -1.46
N ARG A 372 -22.26 -1.56 -0.59
CA ARG A 372 -22.51 -2.10 0.75
C ARG A 372 -23.65 -3.11 0.72
N THR A 373 -23.39 -4.33 1.13
CA THR A 373 -24.43 -5.36 1.31
C THR A 373 -25.21 -5.14 2.61
N LEU A 374 -24.48 -4.77 3.67
CA LEU A 374 -25.01 -4.35 4.97
C LEU A 374 -24.37 -3.02 5.33
N ASP A 375 -25.12 -2.17 6.02
CA ASP A 375 -24.65 -0.86 6.47
C ASP A 375 -24.19 -0.88 7.96
N ASP A 376 -23.91 -2.06 8.51
CA ASP A 376 -23.47 -2.21 9.89
C ASP A 376 -22.12 -1.55 10.15
N GLY A 377 -21.20 -1.62 9.19
CA GLY A 377 -19.87 -1.00 9.26
C GLY A 377 -19.96 0.53 9.37
N ILE A 378 -20.70 1.14 8.45
CA ILE A 378 -20.90 2.60 8.47
C ILE A 378 -21.72 3.04 9.67
N TYR A 379 -22.71 2.27 10.11
CA TYR A 379 -23.45 2.53 11.36
C TYR A 379 -22.51 2.56 12.57
N ARG A 380 -21.61 1.57 12.69
CA ARG A 380 -20.59 1.52 13.75
C ARG A 380 -19.71 2.77 13.73
N ALA A 381 -19.24 3.18 12.56
CA ALA A 381 -18.41 4.38 12.41
C ALA A 381 -19.18 5.65 12.84
N ILE A 382 -20.44 5.78 12.45
CA ILE A 382 -21.32 6.88 12.85
C ILE A 382 -21.53 6.90 14.37
N ASP A 383 -21.81 5.75 15.00
CA ASP A 383 -22.02 5.68 16.45
C ASP A 383 -20.77 6.10 17.23
N ILE A 384 -19.58 5.64 16.81
CA ILE A 384 -18.30 6.04 17.40
C ILE A 384 -18.09 7.55 17.21
N TYR A 385 -18.35 8.07 16.01
CA TYR A 385 -18.22 9.49 15.72
C TYR A 385 -19.12 10.35 16.61
N LEU A 386 -20.41 10.00 16.71
CA LEU A 386 -21.38 10.69 17.57
C LEU A 386 -20.98 10.63 19.06
N LYS A 387 -20.38 9.53 19.49
CA LYS A 387 -19.87 9.38 20.85
C LYS A 387 -18.71 10.34 21.14
N SER A 388 -17.79 10.51 20.21
CA SER A 388 -16.61 11.37 20.37
C SER A 388 -16.94 12.86 20.15
N HIS A 389 -17.99 13.16 19.35
CA HIS A 389 -18.39 14.52 18.98
C HIS A 389 -19.74 14.91 19.61
N ALA A 390 -19.84 14.79 20.93
CA ALA A 390 -21.09 15.04 21.67
C ALA A 390 -21.65 16.47 21.51
N TRP A 391 -20.82 17.41 21.05
CA TRP A 391 -21.21 18.81 20.82
C TRP A 391 -21.97 19.06 19.51
N MET A 392 -22.11 18.04 18.65
CA MET A 392 -22.83 18.18 17.36
C MET A 392 -24.27 18.61 17.57
N THR A 393 -24.72 19.49 16.69
CA THR A 393 -26.12 19.91 16.64
C THR A 393 -27.03 18.78 16.13
N GLU A 394 -28.30 18.81 16.48
CA GLU A 394 -29.26 17.78 16.04
C GLU A 394 -29.36 17.70 14.49
N SER A 395 -29.22 18.84 13.82
CA SER A 395 -29.18 18.90 12.36
C SER A 395 -27.97 18.18 11.77
N GLU A 396 -26.79 18.35 12.35
CA GLU A 396 -25.57 17.65 11.91
C GLU A 396 -25.66 16.14 12.19
N LYS A 397 -26.25 15.75 13.33
CA LYS A 397 -26.51 14.33 13.62
C LYS A 397 -27.48 13.71 12.61
N GLU A 398 -28.51 14.44 12.19
CA GLU A 398 -29.38 13.96 11.11
C GLU A 398 -28.65 13.83 9.78
N GLN A 399 -27.75 14.75 9.47
CA GLN A 399 -26.97 14.71 8.22
C GLN A 399 -26.01 13.52 8.18
N ILE A 400 -25.28 13.25 9.28
CA ILE A 400 -24.36 12.09 9.33
C ILE A 400 -25.13 10.78 9.24
N CYS A 401 -26.31 10.68 9.86
CA CYS A 401 -27.13 9.48 9.80
C CYS A 401 -27.73 9.20 8.40
N ARG A 402 -27.76 10.19 7.50
CA ARG A 402 -28.18 9.96 6.09
C ARG A 402 -27.14 9.17 5.27
N LEU A 403 -25.92 9.02 5.79
CA LEU A 403 -24.87 8.21 5.15
C LEU A 403 -25.15 6.71 5.24
N MET A 404 -26.05 6.28 6.11
CA MET A 404 -26.45 4.88 6.26
C MET A 404 -27.88 4.65 5.79
N ASN A 405 -28.14 3.48 5.23
CA ASN A 405 -29.48 3.02 4.89
C ASN A 405 -30.02 2.07 5.98
N CYS A 406 -30.98 2.55 6.76
CA CYS A 406 -31.58 1.77 7.83
C CYS A 406 -32.21 0.43 7.38
N GLN A 407 -32.52 0.29 6.08
CA GLN A 407 -33.03 -0.96 5.52
C GLN A 407 -31.96 -2.06 5.44
N LYS A 408 -30.67 -1.68 5.32
CA LYS A 408 -29.54 -2.59 5.17
C LYS A 408 -28.87 -2.96 6.49
N LEU A 409 -29.38 -2.49 7.63
CA LEU A 409 -28.86 -2.89 8.93
C LEU A 409 -29.21 -4.34 9.24
N SER A 410 -28.29 -5.10 9.83
CA SER A 410 -28.57 -6.41 10.40
C SER A 410 -29.56 -6.30 11.57
N LEU A 411 -30.08 -7.44 12.02
CA LEU A 411 -30.97 -7.46 13.19
C LEU A 411 -30.24 -6.95 14.45
N GLU A 412 -28.98 -7.34 14.64
CA GLU A 412 -28.16 -6.92 15.77
C GLU A 412 -27.90 -5.40 15.75
N ALA A 413 -27.48 -4.89 14.59
CA ALA A 413 -27.25 -3.46 14.42
C ALA A 413 -28.54 -2.64 14.59
N SER A 414 -29.68 -3.13 14.06
CA SER A 414 -30.99 -2.50 14.22
C SER A 414 -31.43 -2.46 15.68
N THR A 415 -31.25 -3.55 16.42
CA THR A 415 -31.61 -3.61 17.84
C THR A 415 -30.73 -2.66 18.67
N HIS A 416 -29.43 -2.60 18.38
CA HIS A 416 -28.53 -1.64 19.03
C HIS A 416 -28.90 -0.19 18.68
N ALA A 417 -29.19 0.09 17.40
CA ALA A 417 -29.56 1.42 16.93
C ALA A 417 -30.88 1.91 17.54
N ALA A 418 -31.85 1.01 17.73
CA ALA A 418 -33.14 1.33 18.34
C ALA A 418 -32.99 1.79 19.82
N GLN A 419 -31.94 1.38 20.51
CA GLN A 419 -31.65 1.70 21.92
C GLN A 419 -30.58 2.81 22.05
N ASN A 420 -30.06 3.31 20.96
CA ASN A 420 -28.96 4.25 20.94
C ASN A 420 -29.46 5.70 21.12
N GLU A 421 -29.30 6.26 22.32
CA GLU A 421 -29.73 7.62 22.66
C GLU A 421 -28.94 8.72 21.90
N ARG A 422 -27.83 8.39 21.26
CA ARG A 422 -27.02 9.34 20.47
C ARG A 422 -27.63 9.63 19.09
N LEU A 423 -28.45 8.71 18.58
CA LEU A 423 -29.12 8.88 17.31
C LEU A 423 -30.30 9.84 17.42
N PRO A 424 -30.55 10.67 16.37
CA PRO A 424 -31.77 11.45 16.28
C PRO A 424 -33.03 10.59 16.36
N LEU A 425 -34.05 11.04 17.09
CA LEU A 425 -35.31 10.31 17.25
C LEU A 425 -35.91 9.83 15.94
N ARG A 426 -35.81 10.67 14.91
CA ARG A 426 -36.30 10.34 13.55
C ARG A 426 -35.63 9.08 12.98
N VAL A 427 -34.33 8.93 13.18
CA VAL A 427 -33.55 7.78 12.70
C VAL A 427 -33.93 6.54 13.49
N VAL A 428 -34.05 6.63 14.81
CA VAL A 428 -34.50 5.53 15.67
C VAL A 428 -35.86 5.01 15.22
N VAL A 429 -36.82 5.92 14.92
CA VAL A 429 -38.15 5.53 14.39
C VAL A 429 -38.04 4.83 13.02
N GLN A 430 -37.13 5.29 12.14
CA GLN A 430 -36.89 4.62 10.85
C GLN A 430 -36.32 3.20 11.04
N VAL A 431 -35.36 3.02 11.93
CA VAL A 431 -34.77 1.71 12.23
C VAL A 431 -35.84 0.76 12.74
N LEU A 432 -36.65 1.15 13.73
CA LEU A 432 -37.75 0.34 14.27
C LEU A 432 -38.78 -0.01 13.21
N PHE A 433 -39.12 0.91 12.33
CA PHE A 433 -40.04 0.66 11.22
C PHE A 433 -39.52 -0.42 10.28
N PHE A 434 -38.22 -0.35 9.89
CA PHE A 434 -37.63 -1.34 9.00
C PHE A 434 -37.40 -2.68 9.69
N GLU A 435 -37.04 -2.71 10.98
CA GLU A 435 -36.96 -3.93 11.79
C GLU A 435 -38.34 -4.64 11.79
N GLN A 436 -39.42 -3.89 12.03
CA GLN A 436 -40.77 -4.43 12.00
C GLN A 436 -41.15 -5.01 10.62
N LEU A 437 -40.78 -4.30 9.53
CA LEU A 437 -41.03 -4.80 8.17
C LEU A 437 -40.29 -6.10 7.90
N LYS A 438 -39.01 -6.19 8.26
CA LYS A 438 -38.19 -7.41 8.10
C LYS A 438 -38.76 -8.59 8.88
N LEU A 439 -39.18 -8.36 10.12
CA LEU A 439 -39.82 -9.41 10.94
C LEU A 439 -41.13 -9.89 10.33
N ARG A 440 -41.97 -8.97 9.84
CA ARG A 440 -43.21 -9.32 9.15
C ARG A 440 -43.00 -10.13 7.87
N THR A 441 -42.03 -9.73 7.04
CA THR A 441 -41.70 -10.48 5.80
C THR A 441 -41.10 -11.83 6.10
N SER A 442 -40.30 -11.97 7.14
CA SER A 442 -39.73 -13.24 7.60
C SER A 442 -40.86 -14.19 8.07
N VAL A 443 -41.79 -13.71 8.89
CA VAL A 443 -42.95 -14.46 9.37
C VAL A 443 -43.86 -14.85 8.20
N ALA A 444 -44.18 -13.94 7.28
CA ALA A 444 -44.96 -14.22 6.08
C ALA A 444 -44.30 -15.30 5.20
N GLY A 445 -42.99 -15.22 4.99
CA GLY A 445 -42.24 -16.24 4.25
C GLY A 445 -42.34 -17.65 4.87
N TRP A 446 -42.41 -17.75 6.20
CA TRP A 446 -42.62 -19.02 6.90
C TRP A 446 -44.00 -19.58 6.65
N PHE A 447 -45.06 -18.76 6.64
CA PHE A 447 -46.41 -19.19 6.36
C PHE A 447 -46.55 -19.74 4.93
N PHE A 448 -45.99 -19.01 3.93
CA PHE A 448 -46.06 -19.44 2.54
C PHE A 448 -45.20 -20.69 2.26
N ALA A 449 -44.07 -20.87 2.96
CA ALA A 449 -43.24 -22.08 2.85
C ALA A 449 -43.90 -23.31 3.49
N SER A 450 -44.79 -23.13 4.48
CA SER A 450 -45.53 -24.20 5.12
C SER A 450 -46.68 -24.70 4.25
N ASP A 451 -47.37 -23.82 3.53
CA ASP A 451 -48.52 -24.20 2.66
C ASP A 451 -48.07 -24.89 1.36
N THR A 452 -46.80 -24.71 0.92
CA THR A 452 -46.27 -25.37 -0.28
C THR A 452 -45.76 -26.80 -0.03
N LEU A 453 -45.69 -27.26 1.22
CA LEU A 453 -45.23 -28.63 1.56
C LEU A 453 -46.31 -29.68 1.41
N GLU A 454 -47.59 -29.33 1.22
CA GLU A 454 -48.67 -30.32 1.00
C GLU A 454 -49.02 -30.60 -0.47
N ASN A 455 -48.58 -29.78 -1.44
CA ASN A 455 -48.91 -29.98 -2.87
C ASN A 455 -47.80 -29.52 -3.82
N SER A 456 -46.71 -30.26 -3.92
CA SER A 456 -46.01 -30.49 -5.21
C SER A 456 -44.61 -31.05 -5.04
N THR A 457 -44.44 -32.31 -5.32
CA THR A 457 -43.23 -32.87 -5.95
C THR A 457 -43.03 -32.20 -7.30
N THR A 458 -42.09 -31.27 -7.38
CA THR A 458 -41.36 -30.72 -8.54
C THR A 458 -41.20 -29.23 -8.42
N LEU A 459 -40.10 -28.79 -7.86
CA LEU A 459 -39.27 -27.67 -8.32
C LEU A 459 -38.08 -27.48 -7.35
N SER A 460 -37.04 -28.24 -7.67
CA SER A 460 -35.72 -28.11 -7.06
C SER A 460 -35.10 -26.82 -7.55
N GLY A 461 -34.73 -25.91 -6.66
CA GLY A 461 -33.92 -24.75 -6.98
C GLY A 461 -34.18 -23.58 -6.06
N ASN A 462 -33.22 -23.30 -5.20
CA ASN A 462 -33.02 -22.05 -4.43
C ASN A 462 -33.63 -21.95 -3.02
N LEU A 463 -33.30 -22.91 -2.16
CA LEU A 463 -33.38 -22.72 -0.69
C LEU A 463 -32.18 -23.37 0.03
N ALA A 464 -30.97 -23.16 -0.48
CA ALA A 464 -29.72 -23.72 0.09
C ALA A 464 -28.83 -22.66 0.77
N LEU A 465 -29.39 -21.56 1.26
CA LEU A 465 -28.56 -20.47 1.84
C LEU A 465 -28.80 -20.21 3.34
N LEU A 466 -29.39 -21.16 4.08
CA LEU A 466 -29.47 -21.09 5.55
C LEU A 466 -29.21 -22.45 6.20
N ARG A 467 -28.11 -23.12 5.79
CA ARG A 467 -27.65 -24.31 6.50
C ARG A 467 -26.12 -24.37 6.46
N ASN A 468 -25.50 -23.58 7.31
CA ASN A 468 -24.23 -23.95 7.90
C ASN A 468 -24.10 -23.17 9.21
N ASP A 469 -24.41 -23.85 10.31
CA ASP A 469 -23.51 -23.91 11.46
C ASP A 469 -24.07 -24.97 12.41
N GLY A 470 -23.25 -25.96 12.63
CA GLY A 470 -23.51 -27.08 13.46
C GLY A 470 -23.44 -26.72 14.96
N ASN A 471 -24.22 -27.50 15.72
CA ASN A 471 -24.20 -27.65 17.16
C ASN A 471 -24.84 -26.55 17.99
N THR A 472 -26.11 -26.73 18.31
CA THR A 472 -26.55 -26.82 19.71
C THR A 472 -28.06 -27.13 19.80
N THR A 473 -28.38 -28.14 20.57
CA THR A 473 -29.62 -28.40 21.34
C THR A 473 -30.98 -28.18 20.67
N HIS A 474 -31.72 -29.26 20.60
CA HIS A 474 -33.16 -29.35 20.38
C HIS A 474 -33.94 -28.21 21.05
N ASN A 475 -34.28 -27.17 20.27
CA ASN A 475 -35.37 -26.28 20.61
C ASN A 475 -36.44 -26.41 19.54
N ASN A 476 -37.64 -26.86 19.99
CA ASN A 476 -38.82 -27.02 19.17
C ASN A 476 -39.08 -25.73 18.33
N PRO A 477 -39.30 -25.87 17.01
CA PRO A 477 -39.57 -24.71 16.14
C PRO A 477 -40.81 -23.91 16.54
N VAL A 478 -41.75 -24.52 17.27
CA VAL A 478 -42.97 -23.90 17.80
C VAL A 478 -42.64 -22.83 18.86
N VAL A 479 -41.64 -23.08 19.72
CA VAL A 479 -41.23 -22.12 20.78
C VAL A 479 -40.52 -20.88 20.20
N ALA A 480 -39.74 -21.07 19.11
CA ALA A 480 -39.11 -19.95 18.42
C ALA A 480 -40.16 -19.06 17.71
N PHE A 481 -41.21 -19.65 17.19
CA PHE A 481 -42.32 -18.94 16.55
C PHE A 481 -43.12 -18.09 17.54
N ASP A 482 -43.47 -18.67 18.70
CA ASP A 482 -44.19 -17.93 19.74
C ASP A 482 -43.36 -16.76 20.27
N HIS A 483 -42.06 -16.92 20.47
CA HIS A 483 -41.15 -15.84 20.88
C HIS A 483 -41.07 -14.73 19.83
N MET A 484 -41.01 -15.08 18.53
CA MET A 484 -40.98 -14.10 17.44
C MET A 484 -42.32 -13.35 17.31
N LYS A 485 -43.45 -14.05 17.50
CA LYS A 485 -44.78 -13.45 17.51
C LYS A 485 -44.96 -12.48 18.68
N ASP A 486 -44.46 -12.83 19.86
CA ASP A 486 -44.49 -11.98 21.04
C ASP A 486 -43.63 -10.72 20.82
N ARG A 487 -42.45 -10.88 20.19
CA ARG A 487 -41.56 -9.74 19.88
C ARG A 487 -42.16 -8.79 18.84
N VAL A 488 -42.83 -9.31 17.80
CA VAL A 488 -43.57 -8.52 16.81
C VAL A 488 -44.70 -7.73 17.49
N SER A 489 -45.46 -8.38 18.38
CA SER A 489 -46.55 -7.74 19.13
C SER A 489 -46.03 -6.64 20.08
N GLU A 490 -44.88 -6.86 20.68
CA GLU A 490 -44.21 -5.88 21.55
C GLU A 490 -43.77 -4.65 20.76
N LEU A 491 -43.07 -4.86 19.62
CA LEU A 491 -42.65 -3.79 18.72
C LEU A 491 -43.84 -3.02 18.12
N GLU A 492 -44.96 -3.69 17.81
CA GLU A 492 -46.18 -3.01 17.36
C GLU A 492 -46.75 -2.10 18.44
N LYS A 493 -46.75 -2.55 19.70
CA LYS A 493 -47.20 -1.72 20.85
C LYS A 493 -46.25 -0.53 21.07
N GLU A 494 -44.92 -0.74 20.95
CA GLU A 494 -43.95 0.34 21.08
C GLU A 494 -44.08 1.37 19.97
N CYS A 495 -44.23 0.95 18.71
CA CYS A 495 -44.47 1.83 17.57
C CYS A 495 -45.76 2.62 17.68
N LEU A 496 -46.86 1.98 18.14
CA LEU A 496 -48.13 2.65 18.38
C LEU A 496 -48.04 3.67 19.52
N SER A 497 -47.33 3.32 20.61
CA SER A 497 -47.07 4.21 21.72
C SER A 497 -46.26 5.44 21.28
N MET A 498 -45.15 5.25 20.56
CA MET A 498 -44.33 6.34 20.03
C MET A 498 -45.09 7.21 19.02
N LYS A 499 -45.93 6.60 18.16
CA LYS A 499 -46.78 7.36 17.23
C LYS A 499 -47.78 8.26 17.98
N GLN A 500 -48.39 7.71 19.02
CA GLN A 500 -49.33 8.51 19.87
C GLN A 500 -48.61 9.63 20.63
N ASP A 501 -47.38 9.38 21.09
CA ASP A 501 -46.59 10.39 21.80
C ASP A 501 -46.06 11.47 20.86
N LEU A 502 -45.71 11.12 19.59
CA LEU A 502 -45.42 12.08 18.52
C LEU A 502 -46.64 12.94 18.17
N GLU A 503 -47.85 12.34 18.05
CA GLU A 503 -49.08 13.09 17.82
C GLU A 503 -49.43 14.02 18.99
N LYS A 504 -49.20 13.61 20.21
CA LYS A 504 -49.36 14.46 21.40
C LYS A 504 -48.37 15.61 21.45
N MET A 505 -47.09 15.36 21.03
CA MET A 505 -46.08 16.43 20.94
C MET A 505 -46.37 17.42 19.84
N MET A 506 -46.90 16.99 18.69
CA MET A 506 -47.33 17.89 17.62
C MET A 506 -48.54 18.76 18.02
N LYS A 507 -49.34 18.29 18.97
CA LYS A 507 -50.54 19.04 19.48
C LYS A 507 -50.23 19.93 20.70
N SER A 508 -49.13 19.74 21.40
CA SER A 508 -48.73 20.53 22.56
C SER A 508 -47.38 21.24 22.33
N LYS A 509 -47.42 22.53 22.01
CA LYS A 509 -46.26 23.43 22.07
C LYS A 509 -45.83 23.70 23.55
N GLY A 510 -45.46 22.70 24.29
CA GLY A 510 -44.96 22.90 25.62
C GLY A 510 -44.83 21.62 26.44
N SER A 511 -43.63 21.23 26.65
CA SER A 511 -43.12 20.38 27.76
C SER A 511 -42.35 19.15 27.28
N TRP A 512 -41.08 19.36 27.06
CA TRP A 512 -40.06 18.32 26.84
C TRP A 512 -39.78 17.46 28.10
N ASN A 513 -40.26 17.87 29.25
CA ASN A 513 -39.93 17.23 30.54
C ASN A 513 -40.78 15.99 30.88
N MET A 514 -41.79 15.62 30.10
CA MET A 514 -42.63 14.46 30.37
C MET A 514 -42.24 13.18 29.63
N LEU A 515 -41.51 13.27 28.51
CA LEU A 515 -41.11 12.09 27.70
C LEU A 515 -40.02 11.26 28.37
N LEU A 516 -39.10 11.89 29.06
CA LEU A 516 -38.01 11.19 29.76
C LEU A 516 -38.50 10.34 30.95
N LYS A 517 -39.72 10.59 31.46
CA LYS A 517 -40.30 9.79 32.56
C LYS A 517 -41.09 8.56 32.11
N LYS A 518 -41.49 8.49 30.85
CA LYS A 518 -42.30 7.35 30.32
C LYS A 518 -41.52 6.30 29.54
N LEU A 519 -40.32 6.63 29.07
CA LEU A 519 -39.41 5.68 28.41
C LEU A 519 -38.52 4.95 29.43
N GLY A 520 -39.12 4.39 30.46
CA GLY A 520 -38.64 3.31 31.30
C GLY A 520 -37.16 3.25 31.69
N CYS A 521 -36.49 4.35 32.03
CA CYS A 521 -35.19 4.27 32.72
C CYS A 521 -35.40 3.95 34.22
N ARG A 522 -35.59 2.64 34.52
CA ARG A 522 -35.25 2.08 35.83
C ARG A 522 -33.76 1.77 35.81
N LEU A 523 -33.08 2.38 36.79
CA LEU A 523 -31.75 2.07 37.34
C LEU A 523 -30.73 3.22 37.20
N ILE A 524 -30.84 4.20 38.09
CA ILE A 524 -29.69 4.87 38.68
C ILE A 524 -30.00 5.12 40.16
N PRO A 525 -29.19 4.66 41.12
CA PRO A 525 -29.40 4.94 42.56
C PRO A 525 -29.01 6.39 42.84
N LYS A 526 -29.87 7.05 43.67
CA LYS A 526 -29.63 8.39 44.17
C LYS A 526 -28.32 8.48 44.97
N PRO A 527 -27.47 9.48 44.73
CA PRO A 527 -26.48 9.85 45.72
C PRO A 527 -27.13 10.71 46.83
N SER A 528 -26.80 10.33 48.04
CA SER A 528 -27.19 10.97 49.28
C SER A 528 -26.65 12.39 49.41
N ASN A 529 -27.52 13.31 49.85
CA ASN A 529 -27.19 14.69 50.22
C ASN A 529 -26.20 14.77 51.38
N PRO A 530 -25.30 15.73 51.42
CA PRO A 530 -24.85 16.36 52.64
C PRO A 530 -25.36 17.80 52.75
N LYS A 531 -25.65 18.10 53.98
CA LYS A 531 -26.33 19.23 54.62
C LYS A 531 -25.80 20.61 54.24
N ALA A 532 -26.76 21.54 54.28
CA ALA A 532 -26.66 22.99 54.28
C ALA A 532 -25.72 23.58 55.33
N SER A 533 -24.99 24.63 54.97
CA SER A 533 -24.64 25.73 55.87
C SER A 533 -24.71 27.06 55.12
N LYS A 534 -25.27 28.03 55.82
CA LYS A 534 -25.76 29.36 55.43
C LYS A 534 -24.62 30.40 55.26
N PRO A 535 -24.94 31.65 54.88
CA PRO A 535 -24.14 32.48 54.00
C PRO A 535 -23.38 33.61 54.72
N CYS A 536 -22.39 34.21 54.05
CA CYS A 536 -21.86 35.51 54.51
C CYS A 536 -21.52 36.43 53.33
N ARG A 537 -22.28 37.51 53.31
CA ARG A 537 -22.03 38.93 53.02
C ARG A 537 -21.18 39.36 51.82
N LYS A 538 -21.86 40.23 51.09
CA LYS A 538 -21.51 41.28 50.13
C LYS A 538 -20.28 42.11 50.48
N SER A 539 -19.46 42.48 49.51
CA SER A 539 -18.97 43.86 49.37
C SER A 539 -18.79 44.21 47.89
N LYS A 540 -19.39 45.33 47.56
CA LYS A 540 -19.22 46.08 46.29
C LYS A 540 -17.87 46.77 46.31
N ILE A 541 -17.23 46.95 45.16
CA ILE A 541 -16.55 48.20 44.74
C ILE A 541 -16.32 48.04 43.20
N ALA A 542 -16.83 49.04 42.48
CA ALA A 542 -16.49 49.40 41.08
C ALA A 542 -15.61 50.67 41.16
N PRO A 543 -15.29 51.34 40.03
CA PRO A 543 -14.45 51.01 38.90
C PRO A 543 -13.27 52.02 38.85
N ASP A 544 -12.34 51.92 37.89
CA ASP A 544 -11.71 53.00 37.14
C ASP A 544 -10.41 52.56 36.42
N ALA A 545 -10.38 52.94 35.20
CA ALA A 545 -9.47 53.76 34.39
C ALA A 545 -8.37 53.02 33.63
N VAL A 546 -8.55 52.92 32.33
CA VAL A 546 -7.88 53.63 31.23
C VAL A 546 -6.36 53.81 31.39
N THR A 547 -5.57 53.23 30.48
CA THR A 547 -4.56 53.92 29.67
C THR A 547 -3.99 53.05 28.55
N GLU A 548 -4.01 53.65 27.37
CA GLU A 548 -3.35 53.32 26.11
C GLU A 548 -1.82 53.29 26.27
N LEU A 549 -1.16 52.64 25.27
CA LEU A 549 0.08 53.04 24.55
C LEU A 549 0.42 51.88 23.62
N GLU A 550 0.10 51.97 22.35
CA GLU A 550 0.91 52.41 21.17
C GLU A 550 2.29 51.75 21.01
N GLU A 551 2.38 51.09 19.84
CA GLU A 551 3.46 51.04 18.83
C GLU A 551 4.91 50.74 19.24
N ASN A 552 5.47 49.73 18.59
CA ASN A 552 6.59 49.99 17.68
C ASN A 552 6.93 48.80 16.77
N VAL A 553 6.85 49.10 15.48
CA VAL A 553 7.40 48.40 14.32
C VAL A 553 8.91 48.55 14.33
N VAL A 554 9.68 47.49 14.09
CA VAL A 554 10.96 47.56 13.39
C VAL A 554 11.14 46.31 12.52
N ALA A 555 11.12 46.53 11.20
CA ALA A 555 11.73 45.70 10.20
C ALA A 555 13.22 45.96 10.15
N VAL A 556 14.04 44.95 9.82
CA VAL A 556 15.29 44.99 9.01
C VAL A 556 15.79 43.55 8.88
N SER A 557 15.93 43.07 7.78
CA SER A 557 16.63 42.69 6.57
C SER A 557 16.76 41.18 6.45
#